data_9aa99ce3278800eb2b395951e2ce6365
#
_entry.id   9aa99ce3278800eb2b395951e2ce6365
#
_cell.length_a   1.000
_cell.length_b   1.000
_cell.length_c   1.000
_cell.angle_alpha   90.00
_cell.angle_beta   90.00
_cell.angle_gamma   90.00
#
_symmetry.space_group_name_H-M   'P 1'
#
loop_
_entity.id
_entity.type
_entity.pdbx_description
1 polymer ?
#
loop_
_entity_poly.entity_id
_entity_poly.type
_entity_poly.pdbx_seq_one_letter_code
_entity_poly.pdbx_strand_id
1 'polypeptide(L)'
;EQFDMLPTTSDLLLDLADGIGHGFAALEIEWTQTGGLHIPAAFHHRPQSWFQVMRENRNVLRLRDGSYEGAELWPFGWVIHTHRSKSGWLPRVGLFRTVAWAYLIRAYALESAILYTQIHGIPFRLGKYPPGSREEDKAALKTALANLGRDASGIIPQGMEILFEDAPSATQ
;
A
#
# COMPACT_ATOMS: atom_id res chain seq x y z
N GLU A 1 29.20 -27.51 -0.21
CA GLU A 1 29.01 -28.57 -1.23
C GLU A 1 27.53 -28.99 -1.41
N GLN A 2 26.76 -29.29 -0.35
CA GLN A 2 25.33 -29.64 -0.52
C GLN A 2 24.44 -28.44 -0.88
N PHE A 3 24.73 -27.25 -0.38
CA PHE A 3 24.00 -26.03 -0.71
C PHE A 3 24.22 -25.54 -2.14
N ASP A 4 25.36 -25.85 -2.73
CA ASP A 4 25.68 -25.49 -4.13
C ASP A 4 24.86 -26.31 -5.15
N MET A 5 24.24 -27.39 -4.70
CA MET A 5 23.36 -28.24 -5.52
C MET A 5 21.90 -27.80 -5.51
N LEU A 6 21.55 -26.83 -4.65
CA LEU A 6 20.18 -26.32 -4.61
C LEU A 6 19.91 -25.35 -5.76
N PRO A 7 18.79 -25.49 -6.48
CA PRO A 7 18.41 -24.53 -7.49
C PRO A 7 18.13 -23.20 -6.81
N THR A 8 18.79 -22.14 -7.28
CA THR A 8 18.51 -20.73 -6.99
C THR A 8 18.32 -20.40 -5.49
N THR A 9 19.39 -20.49 -4.71
CA THR A 9 19.37 -20.17 -3.26
C THR A 9 18.84 -18.75 -2.98
N SER A 10 19.03 -17.79 -3.91
CA SER A 10 18.51 -16.43 -3.76
C SER A 10 16.99 -16.37 -3.76
N ASP A 11 16.35 -17.11 -4.67
CA ASP A 11 14.88 -17.14 -4.76
C ASP A 11 14.30 -17.86 -3.55
N LEU A 12 14.92 -18.94 -3.10
CA LEU A 12 14.55 -19.63 -1.88
C LEU A 12 14.56 -18.70 -0.66
N LEU A 13 15.60 -17.87 -0.51
CA LEU A 13 15.70 -16.91 0.58
C LEU A 13 14.65 -15.80 0.46
N LEU A 14 14.37 -15.34 -0.76
CA LEU A 14 13.34 -14.35 -1.01
C LEU A 14 11.96 -14.87 -0.63
N ASP A 15 11.63 -16.09 -1.04
CA ASP A 15 10.36 -16.74 -0.72
C ASP A 15 10.21 -16.99 0.77
N LEU A 16 11.28 -17.37 1.46
CA LEU A 16 11.28 -17.51 2.93
C LEU A 16 11.11 -16.15 3.63
N ALA A 17 11.66 -15.07 3.05
CA ALA A 17 11.52 -13.72 3.60
C ALA A 17 10.07 -13.19 3.57
N ASP A 18 9.19 -13.74 2.74
CA ASP A 18 7.74 -13.43 2.78
C ASP A 18 7.13 -13.72 4.15
N GLY A 19 7.70 -14.65 4.90
CA GLY A 19 7.34 -14.93 6.28
C GLY A 19 7.47 -13.73 7.22
N ILE A 20 8.32 -12.74 6.91
CA ILE A 20 8.48 -11.52 7.72
C ILE A 20 7.15 -10.75 7.76
N GLY A 21 6.53 -10.59 6.60
CA GLY A 21 5.26 -9.87 6.46
C GLY A 21 4.08 -10.63 7.05
N HIS A 22 3.97 -11.91 6.74
CA HIS A 22 2.81 -12.74 7.05
C HIS A 22 2.91 -13.49 8.39
N GLY A 23 4.13 -13.68 8.91
CA GLY A 23 4.42 -14.45 10.12
C GLY A 23 4.93 -15.85 9.82
N PHE A 24 4.66 -16.38 8.63
CA PHE A 24 5.23 -17.62 8.13
C PHE A 24 5.29 -17.60 6.58
N ALA A 25 6.21 -18.38 6.04
CA ALA A 25 6.27 -18.75 4.63
C ALA A 25 6.30 -20.26 4.52
N ALA A 26 5.68 -20.81 3.49
CA ALA A 26 5.61 -22.24 3.26
C ALA A 26 6.01 -22.53 1.82
N LEU A 27 7.00 -23.40 1.68
CA LEU A 27 7.50 -23.88 0.41
C LEU A 27 7.29 -25.38 0.31
N GLU A 28 6.66 -25.80 -0.77
CA GLU A 28 6.53 -27.20 -1.12
C GLU A 28 7.79 -27.70 -1.81
N ILE A 29 8.29 -28.84 -1.40
CA ILE A 29 9.52 -29.42 -1.94
C ILE A 29 9.16 -30.40 -3.03
N GLU A 30 9.69 -30.15 -4.23
CA GLU A 30 9.71 -31.14 -5.31
C GLU A 30 11.00 -31.97 -5.21
N TRP A 31 10.85 -33.29 -5.06
CA TRP A 31 11.96 -34.21 -4.91
C TRP A 31 12.32 -34.89 -6.23
N THR A 32 13.61 -35.03 -6.49
CA THR A 32 14.14 -35.87 -7.58
C THR A 32 15.08 -36.93 -7.03
N GLN A 33 15.25 -38.01 -7.77
CA GLN A 33 16.18 -39.06 -7.40
C GLN A 33 17.38 -39.07 -8.36
N THR A 34 18.56 -38.86 -7.81
CA THR A 34 19.82 -38.84 -8.57
C THR A 34 20.86 -39.69 -7.83
N GLY A 35 21.40 -40.70 -8.52
CA GLY A 35 22.45 -41.57 -7.91
C GLY A 35 22.03 -42.31 -6.65
N GLY A 36 20.74 -42.62 -6.48
CA GLY A 36 20.21 -43.27 -5.30
C GLY A 36 19.94 -42.36 -4.09
N LEU A 37 20.16 -41.04 -4.26
CA LEU A 37 19.86 -40.03 -3.26
C LEU A 37 18.61 -39.24 -3.68
N HIS A 38 17.76 -38.90 -2.72
CA HIS A 38 16.68 -37.95 -2.90
C HIS A 38 17.23 -36.54 -2.68
N ILE A 39 17.12 -35.71 -3.71
CA ILE A 39 17.60 -34.32 -3.71
C ILE A 39 16.43 -33.40 -4.03
N PRO A 40 16.29 -32.25 -3.36
CA PRO A 40 15.29 -31.25 -3.75
C PRO A 40 15.57 -30.74 -5.18
N ALA A 41 14.60 -30.90 -6.08
CA ALA A 41 14.69 -30.42 -7.46
C ALA A 41 14.21 -28.97 -7.55
N ALA A 42 13.15 -28.62 -6.81
CA ALA A 42 12.60 -27.28 -6.78
C ALA A 42 11.91 -27.00 -5.43
N PHE A 43 11.76 -25.71 -5.14
CA PHE A 43 10.98 -25.20 -4.04
C PHE A 43 9.86 -24.32 -4.61
N HIS A 44 8.64 -24.61 -4.25
CA HIS A 44 7.47 -23.88 -4.74
C HIS A 44 6.83 -23.09 -3.60
N HIS A 45 6.92 -21.78 -3.63
CA HIS A 45 6.21 -20.92 -2.67
C HIS A 45 4.69 -21.15 -2.79
N ARG A 46 4.06 -21.38 -1.65
CA ARG A 46 2.60 -21.51 -1.56
C ARG A 46 2.01 -20.38 -0.73
N PRO A 47 0.97 -19.71 -1.27
CA PRO A 47 0.39 -18.55 -0.59
C PRO A 47 -0.22 -18.94 0.77
N GLN A 48 -0.15 -18.04 1.73
CA GLN A 48 -0.65 -18.26 3.09
C GLN A 48 -2.15 -18.60 3.13
N SER A 49 -2.90 -18.24 2.09
CA SER A 49 -4.33 -18.58 1.95
C SER A 49 -4.61 -20.08 1.83
N TRP A 50 -3.60 -20.88 1.44
CA TRP A 50 -3.71 -22.33 1.37
C TRP A 50 -3.68 -23.00 2.73
N PHE A 51 -3.28 -22.26 3.77
CA PHE A 51 -3.06 -22.81 5.09
C PHE A 51 -4.10 -22.30 6.08
N GLN A 52 -4.34 -23.10 7.07
CA GLN A 52 -5.05 -22.75 8.29
C GLN A 52 -4.25 -23.21 9.50
N VAL A 53 -4.56 -22.68 10.67
CA VAL A 53 -3.95 -23.12 11.90
C VAL A 53 -4.90 -24.05 12.63
N MET A 54 -4.33 -25.05 13.28
CA MET A 54 -5.07 -25.94 14.16
C MET A 54 -5.72 -25.12 15.30
N ARG A 55 -7.00 -25.36 15.61
CA ARG A 55 -7.72 -24.56 16.61
C ARG A 55 -7.23 -24.77 18.03
N GLU A 56 -6.86 -25.98 18.35
CA GLU A 56 -6.34 -26.33 19.68
C GLU A 56 -4.92 -25.78 19.87
N ASN A 57 -4.09 -25.88 18.83
CA ASN A 57 -2.74 -25.33 18.83
C ASN A 57 -2.52 -24.41 17.64
N ARG A 58 -2.74 -23.11 17.83
CA ARG A 58 -2.65 -22.07 16.79
C ARG A 58 -1.24 -21.80 16.26
N ASN A 59 -0.26 -22.58 16.66
CA ASN A 59 1.10 -22.56 16.12
C ASN A 59 1.37 -23.74 15.18
N VAL A 60 0.40 -24.63 14.96
CA VAL A 60 0.50 -25.74 14.02
C VAL A 60 -0.24 -25.36 12.74
N LEU A 61 0.50 -25.36 11.61
CA LEU A 61 -0.06 -25.14 10.28
C LEU A 61 -0.66 -26.44 9.73
N ARG A 62 -1.78 -26.30 9.05
CA ARG A 62 -2.44 -27.35 8.28
C ARG A 62 -2.86 -26.83 6.91
N LEU A 63 -2.99 -27.69 5.93
CA LEU A 63 -3.55 -27.34 4.63
C LEU A 63 -5.06 -27.14 4.74
N ARG A 64 -5.55 -26.12 4.08
CA ARG A 64 -6.98 -25.86 4.00
C ARG A 64 -7.62 -26.79 2.97
N ASP A 65 -8.37 -27.76 3.42
CA ASP A 65 -9.09 -28.74 2.59
C ASP A 65 -10.62 -28.59 2.64
N GLY A 66 -11.09 -27.51 3.30
CA GLY A 66 -12.51 -27.29 3.54
C GLY A 66 -13.04 -27.95 4.83
N SER A 67 -12.28 -28.83 5.45
CA SER A 67 -12.63 -29.40 6.75
C SER A 67 -12.36 -28.41 7.89
N TYR A 68 -12.94 -28.71 9.05
CA TYR A 68 -12.75 -27.90 10.24
C TYR A 68 -11.30 -27.88 10.75
N GLU A 69 -10.59 -28.99 10.64
CA GLU A 69 -9.24 -29.14 11.16
C GLU A 69 -8.16 -28.91 10.11
N GLY A 70 -8.48 -29.12 8.83
CA GLY A 70 -7.53 -29.10 7.73
C GLY A 70 -6.64 -30.36 7.68
N ALA A 71 -6.05 -30.59 6.51
CA ALA A 71 -5.15 -31.72 6.30
C ALA A 71 -3.76 -31.47 6.91
N GLU A 72 -3.14 -32.53 7.40
CA GLU A 72 -1.76 -32.46 7.88
C GLU A 72 -0.78 -32.19 6.74
N LEU A 73 0.27 -31.46 7.04
CA LEU A 73 1.40 -31.31 6.13
C LEU A 73 2.16 -32.64 6.08
N TRP A 74 2.31 -33.23 4.89
CA TRP A 74 3.02 -34.51 4.76
C TRP A 74 4.51 -34.35 5.11
N PRO A 75 5.10 -35.35 5.76
CA PRO A 75 6.49 -35.31 6.16
C PRO A 75 7.43 -35.10 4.95
N PHE A 76 8.47 -34.31 5.15
CA PHE A 76 9.49 -33.99 4.15
C PHE A 76 8.95 -33.32 2.86
N GLY A 77 7.69 -32.91 2.84
CA GLY A 77 7.12 -32.20 1.68
C GLY A 77 7.22 -30.69 1.78
N TRP A 78 7.62 -30.15 2.92
CA TRP A 78 7.49 -28.73 3.19
C TRP A 78 8.69 -28.14 3.92
N VAL A 79 9.09 -26.94 3.50
CA VAL A 79 9.93 -26.04 4.32
C VAL A 79 9.00 -24.96 4.89
N ILE A 80 8.89 -24.90 6.20
CA ILE A 80 8.11 -23.89 6.89
C ILE A 80 9.05 -22.95 7.63
N HIS A 81 9.10 -21.71 7.18
CA HIS A 81 9.78 -20.63 7.88
C HIS A 81 8.78 -19.86 8.74
N THR A 82 9.09 -19.61 9.98
CA THR A 82 8.29 -18.80 10.90
C THR A 82 9.06 -17.60 11.36
N HIS A 83 8.50 -16.41 11.11
CA HIS A 83 9.08 -15.16 11.56
C HIS A 83 8.22 -14.57 12.69
N ARG A 84 8.81 -14.40 13.86
CA ARG A 84 8.13 -13.82 15.02
C ARG A 84 8.55 -12.36 15.21
N SER A 85 7.78 -11.46 14.65
CA SER A 85 7.99 -10.02 14.88
C SER A 85 7.48 -9.54 16.26
N LYS A 86 6.63 -10.34 16.91
CA LYS A 86 6.09 -10.10 18.24
C LYS A 86 5.63 -11.41 18.89
N SER A 87 5.31 -11.38 20.18
CA SER A 87 4.69 -12.50 20.87
C SER A 87 3.24 -12.70 20.39
N GLY A 88 2.81 -13.94 20.31
CA GLY A 88 1.45 -14.30 19.90
C GLY A 88 1.38 -15.53 19.01
N TRP A 89 0.20 -15.78 18.49
CA TRP A 89 -0.07 -16.93 17.63
C TRP A 89 0.43 -16.70 16.21
N LEU A 90 0.85 -17.76 15.55
CA LEU A 90 1.47 -17.73 14.23
C LEU A 90 0.77 -16.82 13.21
N PRO A 91 -0.57 -16.82 13.02
CA PRO A 91 -1.23 -15.91 12.07
C PRO A 91 -1.26 -14.44 12.50
N ARG A 92 -0.79 -14.11 13.71
CA ARG A 92 -0.85 -12.76 14.27
C ARG A 92 0.51 -12.13 14.51
N VAL A 93 1.60 -12.86 14.25
CA VAL A 93 2.96 -12.38 14.51
C VAL A 93 3.59 -11.67 13.33
N GLY A 94 2.97 -11.73 12.15
CA GLY A 94 3.46 -11.07 10.94
C GLY A 94 3.46 -9.54 11.03
N LEU A 95 4.46 -8.93 10.40
CA LEU A 95 4.70 -7.49 10.44
C LEU A 95 3.59 -6.70 9.72
N PHE A 96 3.04 -7.23 8.62
CA PHE A 96 1.98 -6.55 7.83
C PHE A 96 0.77 -6.17 8.68
N ARG A 97 0.38 -7.02 9.61
CA ARG A 97 -0.72 -6.72 10.51
C ARG A 97 -0.49 -5.49 11.40
N THR A 98 0.75 -5.26 11.78
CA THR A 98 1.12 -4.10 12.60
C THR A 98 1.23 -2.83 11.76
N VAL A 99 1.78 -2.96 10.55
CA VAL A 99 2.05 -1.82 9.66
C VAL A 99 0.80 -1.37 8.89
N ALA A 100 -0.20 -2.24 8.71
CA ALA A 100 -1.41 -1.94 7.93
C ALA A 100 -2.12 -0.66 8.36
N TRP A 101 -2.25 -0.42 9.66
CA TRP A 101 -2.88 0.80 10.17
C TRP A 101 -2.06 2.05 9.89
N ALA A 102 -0.73 1.98 10.09
CA ALA A 102 0.16 3.08 9.78
C ALA A 102 0.13 3.41 8.27
N TYR A 103 0.08 2.40 7.43
CA TYR A 103 -0.07 2.56 5.99
C TYR A 103 -1.37 3.26 5.60
N LEU A 104 -2.51 2.83 6.16
CA LEU A 104 -3.81 3.44 5.91
C LEU A 104 -3.84 4.91 6.35
N ILE A 105 -3.38 5.20 7.56
CA ILE A 105 -3.33 6.58 8.08
C ILE A 105 -2.45 7.44 7.16
N ARG A 106 -1.28 6.94 6.77
CA ARG A 106 -0.40 7.65 5.83
C ARG A 106 -1.05 7.90 4.48
N ALA A 107 -1.76 6.91 3.92
CA ALA A 107 -2.43 7.04 2.63
C ALA A 107 -3.49 8.15 2.67
N TYR A 108 -4.36 8.15 3.68
CA TYR A 108 -5.37 9.21 3.87
C TYR A 108 -4.76 10.58 4.16
N ALA A 109 -3.68 10.65 4.93
CA ALA A 109 -3.00 11.91 5.20
C ALA A 109 -2.40 12.51 3.92
N LEU A 110 -1.78 11.69 3.07
CA LEU A 110 -1.25 12.13 1.78
C LEU A 110 -2.36 12.60 0.84
N GLU A 111 -3.46 11.87 0.74
CA GLU A 111 -4.62 12.26 -0.06
C GLU A 111 -5.16 13.63 0.40
N SER A 112 -5.36 13.79 1.69
CA SER A 112 -5.81 15.06 2.29
C SER A 112 -4.82 16.19 2.04
N ALA A 113 -3.53 15.94 2.12
CA ALA A 113 -2.49 16.93 1.84
C ALA A 113 -2.49 17.36 0.36
N ILE A 114 -2.70 16.41 -0.56
CA ILE A 114 -2.82 16.70 -2.00
C ILE A 114 -4.04 17.56 -2.26
N LEU A 115 -5.20 17.19 -1.72
CA LEU A 115 -6.44 17.98 -1.84
C LEU A 115 -6.29 19.36 -1.24
N TYR A 116 -5.69 19.47 -0.07
CA TYR A 116 -5.39 20.75 0.56
C TYR A 116 -4.52 21.63 -0.35
N THR A 117 -3.45 21.06 -0.91
CA THR A 117 -2.55 21.80 -1.82
C THR A 117 -3.27 22.23 -3.10
N GLN A 118 -4.17 21.39 -3.63
CA GLN A 118 -4.96 21.74 -4.81
C GLN A 118 -5.93 22.89 -4.54
N ILE A 119 -6.58 22.92 -3.38
CA ILE A 119 -7.56 23.94 -3.02
C ILE A 119 -6.87 25.24 -2.59
N HIS A 120 -5.85 25.15 -1.75
CA HIS A 120 -5.18 26.31 -1.14
C HIS A 120 -3.90 26.75 -1.88
N GLY A 121 -3.39 25.92 -2.80
CA GLY A 121 -2.27 26.29 -3.65
C GLY A 121 -2.64 27.30 -4.74
N ILE A 122 -3.94 27.52 -4.98
CA ILE A 122 -4.44 28.55 -5.89
C ILE A 122 -5.00 29.68 -5.01
N PRO A 123 -4.41 30.87 -5.05
CA PRO A 123 -4.93 32.01 -4.27
C PRO A 123 -6.38 32.31 -4.65
N PHE A 124 -7.23 32.53 -3.64
CA PHE A 124 -8.61 32.90 -3.86
C PHE A 124 -8.67 34.29 -4.54
N ARG A 125 -9.35 34.38 -5.68
CA ARG A 125 -9.40 35.58 -6.49
C ARG A 125 -10.79 36.18 -6.40
N LEU A 126 -10.87 37.39 -5.86
CA LEU A 126 -12.12 38.12 -5.72
C LEU A 126 -12.15 39.29 -6.69
N GLY A 127 -13.05 39.23 -7.67
CA GLY A 127 -13.30 40.36 -8.57
C GLY A 127 -14.35 41.27 -8.00
N LYS A 128 -14.03 42.58 -7.83
CA LYS A 128 -14.99 43.61 -7.42
C LYS A 128 -15.35 44.49 -8.62
N TYR A 129 -16.61 44.87 -8.71
CA TYR A 129 -17.10 45.82 -9.71
C TYR A 129 -17.97 46.87 -9.04
N PRO A 130 -17.98 48.13 -9.57
CA PRO A 130 -18.80 49.20 -9.01
C PRO A 130 -20.30 48.96 -9.24
N PRO A 131 -21.17 49.49 -8.38
CA PRO A 131 -22.63 49.48 -8.56
C PRO A 131 -23.03 50.08 -9.91
N GLY A 132 -23.91 49.39 -10.66
CA GLY A 132 -24.36 49.87 -11.96
C GLY A 132 -23.52 49.43 -13.16
N SER A 133 -22.50 48.56 -12.96
CA SER A 133 -21.73 47.98 -14.05
C SER A 133 -22.62 47.18 -15.01
N ARG A 134 -22.34 47.26 -16.30
CA ARG A 134 -23.06 46.53 -17.35
C ARG A 134 -22.76 45.06 -17.26
N GLU A 135 -23.69 44.22 -17.73
CA GLU A 135 -23.48 42.75 -17.73
C GLU A 135 -22.29 42.32 -18.58
N GLU A 136 -21.98 43.04 -19.65
CA GLU A 136 -20.81 42.82 -20.49
C GLU A 136 -19.50 43.00 -19.70
N ASP A 137 -19.43 44.04 -18.85
CA ASP A 137 -18.25 44.29 -18.00
C ASP A 137 -18.08 43.24 -16.93
N LYS A 138 -19.18 42.76 -16.35
CA LYS A 138 -19.17 41.67 -15.37
C LYS A 138 -18.70 40.34 -16.01
N ALA A 139 -19.16 40.06 -17.24
CA ALA A 139 -18.74 38.91 -18.01
C ALA A 139 -17.23 38.98 -18.37
N ALA A 140 -16.75 40.17 -18.74
CA ALA A 140 -15.33 40.38 -19.00
C ALA A 140 -14.47 40.18 -17.76
N LEU A 141 -14.89 40.65 -16.58
CA LEU A 141 -14.20 40.42 -15.31
C LEU A 141 -14.18 38.94 -14.92
N LYS A 142 -15.30 38.23 -15.10
CA LYS A 142 -15.39 36.79 -14.86
C LYS A 142 -14.42 36.01 -15.76
N THR A 143 -14.33 36.38 -17.03
CA THR A 143 -13.40 35.80 -17.99
C THR A 143 -11.95 36.08 -17.62
N ALA A 144 -11.64 37.33 -17.21
CA ALA A 144 -10.32 37.70 -16.74
C ALA A 144 -9.89 36.90 -15.49
N LEU A 145 -10.79 36.70 -14.52
CA LEU A 145 -10.56 35.90 -13.34
C LEU A 145 -10.27 34.41 -13.67
N ALA A 146 -11.00 33.86 -14.64
CA ALA A 146 -10.81 32.51 -15.10
C ALA A 146 -9.46 32.31 -15.82
N ASN A 147 -9.05 33.30 -16.62
CA ASN A 147 -7.81 33.25 -17.40
C ASN A 147 -6.56 33.52 -16.54
N LEU A 148 -6.65 34.29 -15.46
CA LEU A 148 -5.55 34.51 -14.51
C LEU A 148 -5.00 33.22 -13.90
N GLY A 149 -5.73 32.11 -14.02
CA GLY A 149 -5.24 30.77 -13.61
C GLY A 149 -4.32 30.13 -14.62
N ARG A 150 -4.39 30.55 -15.89
CA ARG A 150 -3.59 30.02 -17.00
C ARG A 150 -2.46 30.95 -17.41
N ASP A 151 -2.77 32.25 -17.42
CA ASP A 151 -1.85 33.31 -17.86
C ASP A 151 -1.62 34.28 -16.69
N ALA A 152 -0.36 34.57 -16.39
CA ALA A 152 0.03 35.41 -15.26
C ALA A 152 -0.38 36.89 -15.41
N SER A 153 -1.15 37.24 -16.43
CA SER A 153 -1.59 38.61 -16.74
C SER A 153 -3.06 38.67 -17.16
N GLY A 154 -3.74 39.74 -16.78
CA GLY A 154 -5.13 40.01 -17.17
C GLY A 154 -5.36 41.51 -17.30
N ILE A 155 -6.26 41.90 -18.20
CA ILE A 155 -6.70 43.30 -18.38
C ILE A 155 -8.12 43.39 -17.81
N ILE A 156 -8.35 44.39 -16.94
CA ILE A 156 -9.65 44.66 -16.33
C ILE A 156 -10.07 46.09 -16.67
N PRO A 157 -11.38 46.36 -16.82
CA PRO A 157 -11.89 47.73 -17.04
C PRO A 157 -11.55 48.66 -15.88
N GLN A 158 -11.43 49.93 -16.18
CA GLN A 158 -11.15 50.95 -15.18
C GLN A 158 -12.25 51.02 -14.10
N GLY A 159 -11.85 50.99 -12.83
CA GLY A 159 -12.78 50.98 -11.70
C GLY A 159 -13.11 49.58 -11.16
N MET A 160 -12.56 48.50 -11.75
CA MET A 160 -12.62 47.16 -11.23
C MET A 160 -11.33 46.78 -10.52
N GLU A 161 -11.42 45.94 -9.53
CA GLU A 161 -10.28 45.51 -8.72
C GLU A 161 -10.29 43.97 -8.57
N ILE A 162 -9.13 43.35 -8.68
CA ILE A 162 -8.93 41.95 -8.34
C ILE A 162 -8.08 41.86 -7.07
N LEU A 163 -8.64 41.30 -6.04
CA LEU A 163 -7.95 41.02 -4.79
C LEU A 163 -7.53 39.56 -4.73
N PHE A 164 -6.32 39.32 -4.26
CA PHE A 164 -5.83 38.01 -3.89
C PHE A 164 -5.91 37.90 -2.37
N GLU A 165 -6.80 37.05 -1.88
CA GLU A 165 -6.84 36.76 -0.46
C GLU A 165 -6.02 35.47 -0.21
N ASP A 166 -5.04 35.57 0.68
CA ASP A 166 -4.34 34.40 1.19
C ASP A 166 -5.32 33.56 2.01
N ALA A 167 -5.24 32.25 1.85
CA ALA A 167 -6.00 31.35 2.71
C ALA A 167 -5.62 31.63 4.17
N PRO A 168 -6.60 31.70 5.10
CA PRO A 168 -6.31 31.93 6.50
C PRO A 168 -5.31 30.88 6.99
N SER A 169 -4.13 31.34 7.42
CA SER A 169 -3.15 30.46 8.03
C SER A 169 -3.77 29.82 9.26
N ALA A 170 -3.90 28.50 9.24
CA ALA A 170 -4.33 27.72 10.41
C ALA A 170 -3.24 27.76 11.49
N THR A 171 -3.05 28.93 12.11
CA THR A 171 -2.19 29.11 13.27
C THR A 171 -3.06 29.72 14.35
N GLN A 172 -3.74 28.86 15.07
CA GLN A 172 -4.12 29.04 16.47
C GLN A 172 -3.99 27.70 17.18
#